data_06e27d06f6b7cd3fe56b92794cab9653
#
_entry.id   06e27d06f6b7cd3fe56b92794cab9653
#
_cell.length_a   1.000
_cell.length_b   1.000
_cell.length_c   1.000
_cell.angle_alpha   90.00
_cell.angle_beta   90.00
_cell.angle_gamma   90.00
#
_symmetry.space_group_name_H-M   'P 1'
#
loop_
_entity.id
_entity.type
_entity.pdbx_description
1 polymer ?
#
loop_
_entity_poly.entity_id
_entity_poly.type
_entity_poly.pdbx_seq_one_letter_code
_entity_poly.pdbx_strand_id
1 'polypeptide(L)'
;MTSEPRAFLALDTGAATTVAALIGRAGGRWRLIGALSMPAGADVEAVITALGDRAIDADPRLAAALDVHRGEAARDLPRLAVTSHAPRRLAVVAGSERALAPLVATASRSGWRTVSGEIESMDPLPMATMLLDAEVTGILVGAGDPPAADERRKLAELTALIASIAERRPELTIILAGGMAEHLGAVGDVGRR
;
A
#
# COMPACT_ATOMS: atom_id res chain seq x y z
N MET A 1 26.23 15.91 -16.40
CA MET A 1 26.60 15.31 -15.10
C MET A 1 25.69 15.93 -14.06
N THR A 2 24.69 15.21 -13.59
CA THR A 2 23.84 15.68 -12.50
C THR A 2 24.64 15.59 -11.20
N SER A 3 24.86 16.74 -10.57
CA SER A 3 25.52 16.81 -9.24
C SER A 3 24.69 16.01 -8.24
N GLU A 4 25.32 15.11 -7.46
CA GLU A 4 24.63 14.44 -6.35
C GLU A 4 24.00 15.49 -5.42
N PRO A 5 22.73 15.31 -5.01
CA PRO A 5 22.09 16.25 -4.11
C PRO A 5 22.85 16.30 -2.78
N ARG A 6 23.03 17.51 -2.25
CA ARG A 6 23.68 17.74 -0.95
C ARG A 6 22.74 17.57 0.21
N ALA A 7 21.43 17.69 -0.04
CA ALA A 7 20.36 17.48 0.91
C ALA A 7 19.10 16.95 0.21
N PHE A 8 18.22 16.32 0.96
CA PHE A 8 16.88 15.95 0.53
C PHE A 8 15.90 15.94 1.71
N LEU A 9 14.62 16.05 1.38
CA LEU A 9 13.52 15.94 2.32
C LEU A 9 12.93 14.54 2.27
N ALA A 10 12.87 13.88 3.42
CA ALA A 10 12.09 12.66 3.59
C ALA A 10 10.75 13.02 4.23
N LEU A 11 9.65 12.60 3.62
CA LEU A 11 8.29 12.84 4.08
C LEU A 11 7.60 11.51 4.32
N ASP A 12 7.00 11.36 5.49
CA ASP A 12 6.09 10.26 5.80
C ASP A 12 4.71 10.84 6.14
N THR A 13 3.75 10.65 5.25
CA THR A 13 2.37 11.08 5.44
C THR A 13 1.53 9.91 5.91
N GLY A 14 1.39 9.79 7.24
CA GLY A 14 0.59 8.74 7.87
C GLY A 14 -0.86 9.14 8.12
N ALA A 15 -1.67 8.17 8.54
CA ALA A 15 -3.07 8.38 8.87
C ALA A 15 -3.26 9.26 10.12
N ALA A 16 -2.30 9.27 11.05
CA ALA A 16 -2.37 10.01 12.30
C ALA A 16 -1.42 11.22 12.33
N THR A 17 -0.27 11.11 11.67
CA THR A 17 0.78 12.12 11.69
C THR A 17 1.45 12.26 10.33
N THR A 18 1.94 13.46 10.04
CA THR A 18 2.89 13.73 8.97
C THR A 18 4.25 13.97 9.60
N VAL A 19 5.28 13.25 9.17
CA VAL A 19 6.66 13.46 9.61
C VAL A 19 7.49 13.96 8.43
N ALA A 20 8.21 15.04 8.64
CA ALA A 20 9.19 15.54 7.70
C ALA A 20 10.59 15.49 8.31
N ALA A 21 11.58 15.04 7.55
CA ALA A 21 12.96 14.99 7.98
C ALA A 21 13.86 15.62 6.91
N LEU A 22 14.72 16.53 7.31
CA LEU A 22 15.78 17.07 6.48
C LEU A 22 17.04 16.23 6.66
N ILE A 23 17.52 15.66 5.58
CA ILE A 23 18.72 14.83 5.55
C ILE A 23 19.75 15.49 4.65
N GLY A 24 20.95 15.71 5.16
CA GLY A 24 22.01 16.38 4.44
C GLY A 24 23.33 15.65 4.52
N ARG A 25 24.23 15.93 3.56
CA ARG A 25 25.57 15.36 3.50
C ARG A 25 26.58 16.34 4.08
N ALA A 26 27.12 16.00 5.25
CA ALA A 26 28.14 16.79 5.93
C ALA A 26 29.35 15.90 6.27
N GLY A 27 30.57 16.35 5.92
CA GLY A 27 31.80 15.60 6.13
C GLY A 27 31.82 14.25 5.41
N GLY A 28 31.23 14.16 4.23
CA GLY A 28 31.16 12.93 3.42
C GLY A 28 30.13 11.90 3.88
N ARG A 29 29.34 12.20 4.91
CA ARG A 29 28.32 11.28 5.45
C ARG A 29 26.93 11.91 5.45
N TRP A 30 25.91 11.11 5.21
CA TRP A 30 24.52 11.49 5.38
C TRP A 30 24.16 11.62 6.85
N ARG A 31 23.47 12.68 7.23
CA ARG A 31 23.05 12.97 8.60
C ARG A 31 21.64 13.50 8.63
N LEU A 32 20.88 13.12 9.66
CA LEU A 32 19.62 13.78 9.98
C LEU A 32 19.95 15.17 10.55
N ILE A 33 19.47 16.21 9.87
CA ILE A 33 19.68 17.61 10.26
C ILE A 33 18.55 18.05 11.20
N GLY A 34 17.33 17.67 10.89
CA GLY A 34 16.18 17.96 11.71
C GLY A 34 14.98 17.09 11.31
N ALA A 35 14.03 16.95 12.22
CA ALA A 35 12.77 16.29 11.96
C ALA A 35 11.65 17.05 12.67
N LEU A 36 10.46 17.03 12.07
CA LEU A 36 9.25 17.62 12.60
C LEU A 36 8.09 16.66 12.37
N SER A 37 7.27 16.46 13.41
CA SER A 37 6.04 15.68 13.34
C SER A 37 4.84 16.61 13.57
N MET A 38 3.82 16.47 12.73
CA MET A 38 2.58 17.25 12.81
C MET A 38 1.36 16.32 12.64
N PRO A 39 0.15 16.75 13.06
CA PRO A 39 -1.06 15.97 12.84
C PRO A 39 -1.29 15.63 11.37
N ALA A 40 -1.98 14.54 11.10
CA ALA A 40 -2.42 14.18 9.75
C ALA A 40 -3.27 15.30 9.13
N GLY A 41 -3.09 15.51 7.83
CA GLY A 41 -3.77 16.60 7.11
C GLY A 41 -3.13 17.98 7.28
N ALA A 42 -2.00 18.08 7.99
CA ALA A 42 -1.22 19.31 8.01
C ALA A 42 -0.75 19.68 6.60
N ASP A 43 -0.68 20.97 6.32
CA ASP A 43 -0.12 21.47 5.07
C ASP A 43 1.36 21.07 4.98
N VAL A 44 1.68 20.21 4.03
CA VAL A 44 3.04 19.67 3.82
C VAL A 44 4.03 20.80 3.56
N GLU A 45 3.64 21.83 2.80
CA GLU A 45 4.52 22.96 2.51
C GLU A 45 4.82 23.80 3.76
N ALA A 46 3.83 23.97 4.63
CA ALA A 46 4.04 24.62 5.94
C ALA A 46 4.98 23.79 6.84
N VAL A 47 4.85 22.46 6.81
CA VAL A 47 5.73 21.54 7.55
C VAL A 47 7.18 21.66 7.04
N ILE A 48 7.38 21.70 5.73
CA ILE A 48 8.70 21.80 5.10
C ILE A 48 9.34 23.16 5.44
N THR A 49 8.58 24.24 5.38
CA THR A 49 9.04 25.58 5.73
C THR A 49 9.48 25.65 7.20
N ALA A 50 8.64 25.14 8.11
CA ALA A 50 8.93 25.10 9.54
C ALA A 50 10.17 24.25 9.87
N LEU A 51 10.37 23.15 9.14
CA LEU A 51 11.56 22.31 9.29
C LEU A 51 12.83 23.04 8.81
N GLY A 52 12.76 23.74 7.68
CA GLY A 52 13.87 24.57 7.17
C GLY A 52 14.27 25.65 8.15
N ASP A 53 13.30 26.41 8.65
CA ASP A 53 13.54 27.46 9.64
C ASP A 53 14.15 26.91 10.92
N ARG A 54 13.63 25.79 11.43
CA ARG A 54 14.18 25.12 12.61
C ARG A 54 15.61 24.61 12.41
N ALA A 55 15.95 24.11 11.20
CA ALA A 55 17.30 23.68 10.88
C ALA A 55 18.28 24.87 10.85
N ILE A 56 17.86 26.03 10.31
CA ILE A 56 18.64 27.28 10.30
C ILE A 56 18.88 27.77 11.73
N ASP A 57 17.86 27.73 12.58
CA ASP A 57 17.99 28.17 13.97
C ASP A 57 18.91 27.24 14.79
N ALA A 58 18.90 25.93 14.48
CA ALA A 58 19.74 24.95 15.15
C ALA A 58 21.22 25.01 14.72
N ASP A 59 21.50 25.14 13.43
CA ASP A 59 22.85 25.25 12.87
C ASP A 59 22.85 26.08 11.56
N PRO A 60 22.97 27.41 11.66
CA PRO A 60 22.95 28.29 10.50
C PRO A 60 24.08 28.00 9.48
N ARG A 61 25.24 27.54 9.95
CA ARG A 61 26.39 27.23 9.05
C ARG A 61 26.13 25.97 8.24
N LEU A 62 25.56 24.95 8.89
CA LEU A 62 25.19 23.71 8.22
C LEU A 62 24.05 23.95 7.22
N ALA A 63 23.03 24.71 7.61
CA ALA A 63 21.93 25.09 6.74
C ALA A 63 22.43 25.82 5.48
N ALA A 64 23.31 26.80 5.64
CA ALA A 64 23.93 27.51 4.52
C ALA A 64 24.79 26.60 3.62
N ALA A 65 25.53 25.65 4.22
CA ALA A 65 26.32 24.67 3.46
C ALA A 65 25.47 23.69 2.64
N LEU A 66 24.23 23.48 3.04
CA LEU A 66 23.25 22.65 2.37
C LEU A 66 22.32 23.44 1.45
N ASP A 67 22.55 24.75 1.32
CA ASP A 67 21.70 25.66 0.53
C ASP A 67 20.25 25.74 1.04
N VAL A 68 20.05 25.63 2.35
CA VAL A 68 18.76 25.77 3.01
C VAL A 68 18.60 27.21 3.48
N HIS A 69 17.70 27.96 2.86
CA HIS A 69 17.41 29.35 3.20
C HIS A 69 16.03 29.49 3.85
N ARG A 70 15.86 30.51 4.69
CA ARG A 70 14.60 30.75 5.40
C ARG A 70 13.46 31.04 4.40
N GLY A 71 12.42 30.25 4.46
CA GLY A 71 11.18 30.45 3.70
C GLY A 71 11.15 29.93 2.26
N GLU A 72 12.30 29.73 1.59
CA GLU A 72 12.31 29.39 0.15
C GLU A 72 12.98 28.05 -0.21
N ALA A 73 14.12 27.75 0.35
CA ALA A 73 15.00 26.70 -0.16
C ALA A 73 14.56 25.26 0.14
N ALA A 74 13.76 25.04 1.16
CA ALA A 74 13.27 23.72 1.44
C ALA A 74 12.31 23.21 0.35
N ARG A 75 11.75 24.12 -0.48
CA ARG A 75 10.85 23.76 -1.59
C ARG A 75 11.55 23.10 -2.76
N ASP A 76 12.81 23.47 -3.02
CA ASP A 76 13.57 23.01 -4.18
C ASP A 76 14.42 21.75 -3.91
N LEU A 77 14.46 21.28 -2.66
CA LEU A 77 15.18 20.08 -2.32
C LEU A 77 14.50 18.83 -2.91
N PRO A 78 15.28 17.86 -3.39
CA PRO A 78 14.74 16.56 -3.79
C PRO A 78 13.91 15.95 -2.66
N ARG A 79 12.73 15.40 -2.99
CA ARG A 79 11.80 14.84 -2.02
C ARG A 79 11.72 13.33 -2.16
N LEU A 80 11.84 12.64 -1.05
CA LEU A 80 11.49 11.23 -0.90
C LEU A 80 10.23 11.15 -0.06
N ALA A 81 9.11 10.85 -0.68
CA ALA A 81 7.84 10.71 0.02
C ALA A 81 7.45 9.24 0.17
N VAL A 82 7.06 8.87 1.37
CA VAL A 82 6.42 7.61 1.69
C VAL A 82 5.08 7.91 2.35
N THR A 83 4.14 6.99 2.22
CA THR A 83 2.83 7.12 2.83
C THR A 83 2.60 5.93 3.73
N SER A 84 2.61 6.14 5.04
CA SER A 84 2.22 5.11 6.01
C SER A 84 0.72 5.23 6.29
N HIS A 85 -0.07 4.62 5.41
CA HIS A 85 -1.47 4.36 5.72
C HIS A 85 -1.57 3.08 6.54
N ALA A 86 -2.68 2.97 7.30
CA ALA A 86 -3.03 1.67 7.88
C ALA A 86 -2.97 0.62 6.75
N PRO A 87 -2.35 -0.56 6.98
CA PRO A 87 -2.25 -1.57 5.96
C PRO A 87 -3.62 -1.85 5.37
N ARG A 88 -3.74 -1.77 4.05
CA ARG A 88 -4.98 -2.09 3.36
C ARG A 88 -5.38 -3.52 3.68
N ARG A 89 -6.69 -3.76 3.80
CA ARG A 89 -7.22 -5.09 4.09
C ARG A 89 -7.48 -5.84 2.79
N LEU A 90 -6.92 -7.04 2.69
CA LEU A 90 -7.07 -7.94 1.56
C LEU A 90 -7.87 -9.18 2.00
N ALA A 91 -8.99 -9.42 1.35
CA ALA A 91 -9.67 -10.70 1.48
C ALA A 91 -8.97 -11.73 0.59
N VAL A 92 -8.52 -12.82 1.17
CA VAL A 92 -7.87 -13.93 0.46
C VAL A 92 -8.83 -15.10 0.43
N VAL A 93 -9.22 -15.51 -0.76
CA VAL A 93 -10.19 -16.59 -0.95
C VAL A 93 -9.63 -17.65 -1.88
N ALA A 94 -9.86 -18.91 -1.53
CA ALA A 94 -9.44 -20.03 -2.35
C ALA A 94 -10.50 -21.12 -2.44
N GLY A 95 -10.38 -21.98 -3.43
CA GLY A 95 -11.24 -23.15 -3.59
C GLY A 95 -11.01 -24.21 -2.52
N SER A 96 -9.81 -24.28 -1.95
CA SER A 96 -9.39 -25.27 -0.98
C SER A 96 -8.38 -24.71 0.03
N GLU A 97 -8.27 -25.31 1.21
CA GLU A 97 -7.27 -24.96 2.22
C GLU A 97 -5.83 -25.02 1.68
N ARG A 98 -5.56 -26.05 0.87
CA ARG A 98 -4.24 -26.24 0.25
C ARG A 98 -3.83 -25.05 -0.63
N ALA A 99 -4.78 -24.46 -1.36
CA ALA A 99 -4.54 -23.28 -2.18
C ALA A 99 -4.50 -21.99 -1.34
N LEU A 100 -5.27 -21.94 -0.23
CA LEU A 100 -5.38 -20.75 0.63
C LEU A 100 -4.09 -20.41 1.37
N ALA A 101 -3.44 -21.41 1.98
CA ALA A 101 -2.28 -21.18 2.86
C ALA A 101 -1.12 -20.41 2.17
N PRO A 102 -0.65 -20.80 0.96
CA PRO A 102 0.42 -20.05 0.28
C PRO A 102 0.00 -18.65 -0.15
N LEU A 103 -1.29 -18.42 -0.47
CA LEU A 103 -1.80 -17.11 -0.85
C LEU A 103 -1.80 -16.16 0.35
N VAL A 104 -2.28 -16.63 1.51
CA VAL A 104 -2.25 -15.85 2.76
C VAL A 104 -0.83 -15.51 3.16
N ALA A 105 0.10 -16.46 3.07
CA ALA A 105 1.51 -16.22 3.38
C ALA A 105 2.14 -15.17 2.46
N THR A 106 1.82 -15.19 1.17
CA THR A 106 2.31 -14.23 0.18
C THR A 106 1.71 -12.84 0.42
N ALA A 107 0.40 -12.77 0.63
CA ALA A 107 -0.30 -11.52 0.88
C ALA A 107 0.20 -10.84 2.16
N SER A 108 0.40 -11.60 3.25
CA SER A 108 0.90 -11.07 4.52
C SER A 108 2.33 -10.51 4.39
N ARG A 109 3.19 -11.16 3.59
CA ARG A 109 4.56 -10.67 3.31
C ARG A 109 4.58 -9.40 2.46
N SER A 110 3.52 -9.14 1.70
CA SER A 110 3.36 -7.95 0.86
C SER A 110 2.82 -6.73 1.63
N GLY A 111 2.70 -6.81 2.96
CA GLY A 111 2.28 -5.70 3.81
C GLY A 111 0.76 -5.49 3.89
N TRP A 112 -0.05 -6.42 3.39
CA TRP A 112 -1.50 -6.39 3.54
C TRP A 112 -1.93 -6.99 4.88
N ARG A 113 -2.98 -6.42 5.47
CA ARG A 113 -3.74 -7.10 6.54
C ARG A 113 -4.69 -8.07 5.86
N THR A 114 -4.56 -9.37 6.13
CA THR A 114 -5.36 -10.40 5.47
C THR A 114 -6.55 -10.82 6.33
N VAL A 115 -7.68 -11.03 5.68
CA VAL A 115 -8.77 -11.88 6.16
C VAL A 115 -8.93 -12.99 5.12
N SER A 116 -9.21 -14.20 5.54
CA SER A 116 -9.18 -15.34 4.61
C SER A 116 -10.33 -16.31 4.84
N GLY A 117 -10.72 -16.98 3.78
CA GLY A 117 -11.70 -18.02 3.78
C GLY A 117 -11.53 -18.98 2.60
N GLU A 118 -11.93 -20.21 2.81
CA GLU A 118 -12.03 -21.21 1.74
C GLU A 118 -13.49 -21.60 1.51
N ILE A 119 -13.82 -21.89 0.27
CA ILE A 119 -15.21 -22.21 -0.10
C ILE A 119 -15.64 -23.57 0.47
N GLU A 120 -14.69 -24.46 0.71
CA GLU A 120 -14.96 -25.80 1.21
C GLU A 120 -15.59 -25.83 2.60
N SER A 121 -15.10 -24.95 3.49
CA SER A 121 -15.48 -24.93 4.90
C SER A 121 -16.32 -23.72 5.30
N MET A 122 -16.35 -22.69 4.49
CA MET A 122 -17.04 -21.44 4.83
C MET A 122 -18.42 -21.38 4.17
N ASP A 123 -19.46 -21.19 4.97
CA ASP A 123 -20.80 -20.93 4.47
C ASP A 123 -20.86 -19.66 3.59
N PRO A 124 -21.76 -19.61 2.60
CA PRO A 124 -21.88 -18.46 1.69
C PRO A 124 -22.11 -17.13 2.38
N LEU A 125 -22.85 -17.08 3.49
CA LEU A 125 -23.17 -15.84 4.19
C LEU A 125 -21.95 -15.23 4.91
N PRO A 126 -21.16 -15.95 5.72
CA PRO A 126 -19.88 -15.47 6.24
C PRO A 126 -18.92 -15.05 5.14
N MET A 127 -18.83 -15.79 4.05
CA MET A 127 -17.99 -15.43 2.90
C MET A 127 -18.41 -14.07 2.31
N ALA A 128 -19.69 -13.90 2.02
CA ALA A 128 -20.21 -12.64 1.50
C ALA A 128 -19.99 -11.48 2.49
N THR A 129 -20.20 -11.72 3.79
CA THR A 129 -19.96 -10.72 4.84
C THR A 129 -18.50 -10.28 4.86
N MET A 130 -17.55 -11.20 4.78
CA MET A 130 -16.13 -10.92 4.73
C MET A 130 -15.75 -10.09 3.48
N LEU A 131 -16.28 -10.45 2.32
CA LEU A 131 -15.98 -9.79 1.06
C LEU A 131 -16.63 -8.40 0.93
N LEU A 132 -17.77 -8.18 1.59
CA LEU A 132 -18.50 -6.91 1.62
C LEU A 132 -18.03 -5.97 2.74
N ASP A 133 -17.13 -6.41 3.62
CA ASP A 133 -16.57 -5.56 4.68
C ASP A 133 -15.96 -4.29 4.05
N ALA A 134 -16.40 -3.13 4.52
CA ALA A 134 -15.98 -1.82 4.01
C ALA A 134 -14.46 -1.58 4.13
N GLU A 135 -13.80 -2.24 5.09
CA GLU A 135 -12.34 -2.15 5.25
C GLU A 135 -11.57 -2.97 4.21
N VAL A 136 -12.21 -3.94 3.55
CA VAL A 136 -11.58 -4.71 2.47
C VAL A 136 -11.47 -3.83 1.24
N THR A 137 -10.24 -3.63 0.79
CA THR A 137 -9.91 -2.80 -0.39
C THR A 137 -9.44 -3.63 -1.58
N GLY A 138 -9.25 -4.93 -1.38
CA GLY A 138 -8.88 -5.86 -2.44
C GLY A 138 -9.29 -7.28 -2.12
N ILE A 139 -9.44 -8.09 -3.15
CA ILE A 139 -9.76 -9.51 -3.07
C ILE A 139 -8.71 -10.28 -3.87
N LEU A 140 -8.00 -11.18 -3.20
CA LEU A 140 -7.10 -12.14 -3.83
C LEU A 140 -7.81 -13.49 -3.94
N VAL A 141 -8.02 -13.94 -5.15
CA VAL A 141 -8.67 -15.22 -5.44
C VAL A 141 -7.68 -16.18 -6.02
N GLY A 142 -7.59 -17.36 -5.46
CA GLY A 142 -6.69 -18.39 -5.95
C GLY A 142 -7.31 -19.77 -6.04
N ALA A 143 -6.71 -20.59 -6.87
CA ALA A 143 -7.04 -21.99 -7.06
C ALA A 143 -5.77 -22.83 -7.18
N GLY A 144 -5.91 -24.13 -6.95
CA GLY A 144 -4.87 -25.11 -7.29
C GLY A 144 -4.51 -25.04 -8.78
N ASP A 145 -3.30 -25.45 -9.11
CA ASP A 145 -2.82 -25.49 -10.48
C ASP A 145 -2.33 -26.92 -10.82
N PRO A 146 -3.12 -27.69 -11.59
CA PRO A 146 -4.51 -27.46 -11.99
C PRO A 146 -5.51 -27.62 -10.84
N PRO A 147 -6.66 -26.92 -10.86
CA PRO A 147 -7.69 -27.09 -9.86
C PRO A 147 -8.35 -28.49 -9.95
N ALA A 148 -8.67 -29.09 -8.81
CA ALA A 148 -9.39 -30.35 -8.75
C ALA A 148 -10.82 -30.22 -9.33
N ALA A 149 -11.46 -31.34 -9.67
CA ALA A 149 -12.75 -31.29 -10.36
C ALA A 149 -13.89 -30.70 -9.49
N ASP A 150 -13.89 -30.99 -8.21
CA ASP A 150 -14.80 -30.43 -7.19
C ASP A 150 -14.48 -28.96 -6.91
N GLU A 151 -13.20 -28.59 -6.86
CA GLU A 151 -12.73 -27.21 -6.72
C GLU A 151 -13.23 -26.35 -7.89
N ARG A 152 -13.18 -26.84 -9.13
CA ARG A 152 -13.67 -26.10 -10.32
C ARG A 152 -15.13 -25.69 -10.21
N ARG A 153 -16.00 -26.55 -9.69
CA ARG A 153 -17.41 -26.20 -9.50
C ARG A 153 -17.58 -25.09 -8.48
N LYS A 154 -16.89 -25.19 -7.36
CA LYS A 154 -16.92 -24.19 -6.28
C LYS A 154 -16.31 -22.86 -6.73
N LEU A 155 -15.27 -22.90 -7.57
CA LEU A 155 -14.68 -21.70 -8.17
C LEU A 155 -15.67 -20.96 -9.08
N ALA A 156 -16.56 -21.65 -9.77
CA ALA A 156 -17.60 -21.00 -10.57
C ALA A 156 -18.59 -20.24 -9.68
N GLU A 157 -18.99 -20.80 -8.54
CA GLU A 157 -19.85 -20.14 -7.55
C GLU A 157 -19.14 -18.92 -6.94
N LEU A 158 -17.88 -19.05 -6.58
CA LEU A 158 -17.05 -17.94 -6.07
C LEU A 158 -16.92 -16.83 -7.10
N THR A 159 -16.68 -17.18 -8.35
CA THR A 159 -16.56 -16.22 -9.45
C THR A 159 -17.85 -15.40 -9.60
N ALA A 160 -19.01 -16.05 -9.56
CA ALA A 160 -20.30 -15.37 -9.63
C ALA A 160 -20.50 -14.41 -8.44
N LEU A 161 -20.12 -14.84 -7.23
CA LEU A 161 -20.17 -14.00 -6.04
C LEU A 161 -19.27 -12.79 -6.16
N ILE A 162 -18.00 -12.98 -6.58
CA ILE A 162 -17.04 -11.89 -6.75
C ILE A 162 -17.47 -10.91 -7.84
N ALA A 163 -18.02 -11.41 -8.95
CA ALA A 163 -18.55 -10.55 -10.01
C ALA A 163 -19.71 -9.67 -9.48
N SER A 164 -20.63 -10.25 -8.71
CA SER A 164 -21.72 -9.48 -8.08
C SER A 164 -21.22 -8.44 -7.08
N ILE A 165 -20.13 -8.73 -6.36
CA ILE A 165 -19.51 -7.77 -5.44
C ILE A 165 -18.80 -6.65 -6.22
N ALA A 166 -18.07 -6.99 -7.28
CA ALA A 166 -17.39 -6.02 -8.14
C ALA A 166 -18.35 -5.02 -8.80
N GLU A 167 -19.55 -5.46 -9.17
CA GLU A 167 -20.60 -4.57 -9.69
C GLU A 167 -21.06 -3.54 -8.64
N ARG A 168 -21.08 -3.92 -7.37
CA ARG A 168 -21.52 -3.06 -6.26
C ARG A 168 -20.40 -2.20 -5.69
N ARG A 169 -19.17 -2.66 -5.84
CA ARG A 169 -17.95 -2.04 -5.31
C ARG A 169 -16.87 -1.95 -6.39
N PRO A 170 -17.04 -1.07 -7.39
CA PRO A 170 -16.13 -0.96 -8.53
C PRO A 170 -14.72 -0.47 -8.14
N GLU A 171 -14.55 0.04 -6.93
CA GLU A 171 -13.26 0.45 -6.38
C GLU A 171 -12.39 -0.71 -5.90
N LEU A 172 -12.95 -1.94 -5.76
CA LEU A 172 -12.20 -3.10 -5.30
C LEU A 172 -11.18 -3.57 -6.34
N THR A 173 -9.97 -3.81 -5.87
CA THR A 173 -8.95 -4.47 -6.69
C THR A 173 -9.12 -5.98 -6.60
N ILE A 174 -9.36 -6.64 -7.72
CA ILE A 174 -9.45 -8.10 -7.78
C ILE A 174 -8.15 -8.64 -8.36
N ILE A 175 -7.51 -9.53 -7.62
CA ILE A 175 -6.24 -10.18 -7.99
C ILE A 175 -6.50 -11.68 -8.15
N LEU A 176 -6.11 -12.22 -9.28
CA LEU A 176 -6.28 -13.65 -9.60
C LEU A 176 -4.92 -14.35 -9.53
N ALA A 177 -4.87 -15.52 -8.90
CA ALA A 177 -3.65 -16.29 -8.73
C ALA A 177 -3.83 -17.78 -9.05
N GLY A 178 -2.75 -18.42 -9.51
CA GLY A 178 -2.75 -19.83 -9.85
C GLY A 178 -3.72 -20.18 -10.99
N GLY A 179 -4.29 -21.36 -10.96
CA GLY A 179 -5.26 -21.84 -11.96
C GLY A 179 -6.53 -21.01 -12.10
N MET A 180 -6.75 -20.04 -11.19
CA MET A 180 -7.90 -19.13 -11.28
C MET A 180 -7.81 -18.18 -12.49
N ALA A 181 -6.62 -17.74 -12.85
CA ALA A 181 -6.43 -16.87 -14.01
C ALA A 181 -6.82 -17.57 -15.33
N GLU A 182 -6.50 -18.88 -15.46
CA GLU A 182 -6.89 -19.69 -16.61
C GLU A 182 -8.39 -19.97 -16.62
N HIS A 183 -8.96 -20.25 -15.45
CA HIS A 183 -10.40 -20.51 -15.32
C HIS A 183 -11.24 -19.30 -15.75
N LEU A 184 -10.87 -18.10 -15.35
CA LEU A 184 -11.58 -16.86 -15.74
C LEU A 184 -11.31 -16.45 -17.19
N GLY A 185 -10.13 -16.76 -17.73
CA GLY A 185 -9.86 -16.60 -19.17
C GLY A 185 -10.79 -17.44 -20.04
N ALA A 186 -11.23 -18.61 -19.53
CA ALA A 186 -12.21 -19.47 -20.21
C ALA A 186 -13.68 -19.01 -20.02
N VAL A 187 -13.98 -18.26 -18.94
CA VAL A 187 -15.35 -17.76 -18.65
C VAL A 187 -15.61 -16.40 -19.28
N GLY A 188 -14.58 -15.78 -19.88
CA GLY A 188 -14.63 -14.54 -20.64
C GLY A 188 -15.37 -13.36 -19.98
N ASP A 189 -14.65 -12.28 -19.75
CA ASP A 189 -15.18 -10.91 -19.54
C ASP A 189 -15.23 -10.28 -18.14
N VAL A 190 -14.64 -10.86 -17.11
CA VAL A 190 -14.50 -10.13 -15.83
C VAL A 190 -13.33 -9.12 -15.84
N GLY A 191 -12.49 -9.15 -16.85
CA GLY A 191 -11.23 -8.37 -16.92
C GLY A 191 -11.23 -7.17 -17.87
N ARG A 192 -12.37 -6.74 -18.42
CA ARG A 192 -12.43 -5.61 -19.35
C ARG A 192 -13.38 -4.51 -18.89
N ARG A 193 -13.16 -3.98 -17.71
CA ARG A 193 -13.69 -2.65 -17.37
C ARG A 193 -12.70 -1.86 -16.54
#